data_ac1a81ccfc3ea5854a5eae6002d26e0f
#
_entry.id   ac1a81ccfc3ea5854a5eae6002d26e0f
#
_cell.length_a   1.000
_cell.length_b   1.000
_cell.length_c   1.000
_cell.angle_alpha   90.00
_cell.angle_beta   90.00
_cell.angle_gamma   90.00
#
_symmetry.space_group_name_H-M   'P 1'
#
loop_
_entity.id
_entity.type
_entity.pdbx_description
1 polymer ?
#
loop_
_entity_poly.entity_id
_entity_poly.type
_entity_poly.pdbx_seq_one_letter_code
_entity_poly.pdbx_strand_id
1 'polypeptide(L)'
;MSDHEQQLKRRAHDLDVSVWVGKGGIEAVVDELGDQLSNETVVKVKFLRAARGETTTDDLADDLADRVGAELFETRGHTAVLHR
;
A
#
# COMPACT_ATOMS: atom_id res chain seq x y z
N MET A 1 20.99 11.12 -1.98
CA MET A 1 19.90 10.45 -1.29
C MET A 1 20.04 10.60 0.20
N SER A 2 18.96 10.92 0.86
CA SER A 2 19.00 11.06 2.31
C SER A 2 18.94 9.69 2.99
N ASP A 3 19.54 9.61 4.19
CA ASP A 3 19.46 8.40 5.01
C ASP A 3 18.02 8.01 5.30
N HIS A 4 17.11 9.00 5.32
CA HIS A 4 15.69 8.78 5.56
C HIS A 4 15.07 7.88 4.48
N GLU A 5 15.37 8.13 3.20
CA GLU A 5 14.86 7.30 2.11
C GLU A 5 15.38 5.87 2.18
N GLN A 6 16.65 5.71 2.53
CA GLN A 6 17.24 4.37 2.67
C GLN A 6 16.60 3.61 3.83
N GLN A 7 16.31 4.31 4.91
CA GLN A 7 15.63 3.69 6.04
C GLN A 7 14.21 3.25 5.68
N LEU A 8 13.49 4.06 4.90
CA LEU A 8 12.16 3.69 4.42
C LEU A 8 12.22 2.46 3.52
N LYS A 9 13.21 2.40 2.64
CA LYS A 9 13.39 1.23 1.76
C LYS A 9 13.64 -0.04 2.56
N ARG A 10 14.48 0.03 3.59
CA ARG A 10 14.75 -1.13 4.45
C ARG A 10 13.50 -1.57 5.19
N ARG A 11 12.75 -0.62 5.73
CA ARG A 11 11.48 -0.92 6.40
C ARG A 11 10.49 -1.55 5.46
N ALA A 12 10.40 -1.03 4.24
CA ALA A 12 9.49 -1.58 3.23
C ALA A 12 9.83 -3.03 2.90
N HIS A 13 11.11 -3.36 2.82
CA HIS A 13 11.56 -4.72 2.52
C HIS A 13 11.22 -5.70 3.64
N ASP A 14 11.39 -5.27 4.88
CA ASP A 14 11.19 -6.12 6.06
C ASP A 14 9.75 -6.11 6.55
N LEU A 15 8.94 -5.23 6.01
CA LEU A 15 7.56 -5.06 6.46
C LEU A 15 6.67 -6.18 5.97
N ASP A 16 5.90 -6.76 6.88
CA ASP A 16 4.89 -7.75 6.52
C ASP A 16 3.66 -7.07 5.94
N VAL A 17 2.98 -7.77 5.05
CA VAL A 17 1.69 -7.29 4.53
C VAL A 17 0.68 -7.23 5.67
N SER A 18 0.04 -6.09 5.84
CA SER A 18 -0.97 -5.90 6.88
C SER A 18 -2.36 -5.60 6.33
N VAL A 19 -2.47 -5.33 5.04
CA VAL A 19 -3.75 -5.11 4.37
C VAL A 19 -3.79 -5.91 3.08
N TRP A 20 -4.85 -6.68 2.88
CA TRP A 20 -5.08 -7.46 1.66
C TRP A 20 -6.29 -6.93 0.94
N VAL A 21 -6.12 -6.59 -0.33
CA VAL A 21 -7.22 -6.13 -1.18
C VAL A 21 -7.69 -7.33 -2.01
N GLY A 22 -8.92 -7.72 -1.79
CA GLY A 22 -9.52 -8.87 -2.45
C GLY A 22 -10.70 -8.50 -3.33
N LYS A 23 -11.69 -9.38 -3.36
CA LYS A 23 -12.88 -9.26 -4.21
C LYS A 23 -13.66 -7.96 -3.98
N GLY A 24 -13.63 -7.43 -2.76
CA GLY A 24 -14.31 -6.17 -2.43
C GLY A 24 -13.65 -4.92 -3.00
N GLY A 25 -12.46 -5.07 -3.58
CA GLY A 25 -11.74 -3.94 -4.16
C GLY A 25 -11.10 -3.04 -3.12
N ILE A 26 -10.47 -1.96 -3.59
CA ILE A 26 -9.78 -1.02 -2.69
C ILE A 26 -10.75 -0.32 -1.74
N GLU A 27 -11.97 -0.09 -2.17
CA GLU A 27 -12.98 0.58 -1.33
C GLU A 27 -13.20 -0.14 0.00
N ALA A 28 -13.12 -1.47 -0.01
CA ALA A 28 -13.34 -2.27 1.18
C ALA A 28 -12.26 -2.09 2.25
N VAL A 29 -11.09 -1.60 1.87
CA VAL A 29 -9.95 -1.47 2.80
C VAL A 29 -9.57 -0.03 3.11
N VAL A 30 -10.26 0.95 2.54
CA VAL A 30 -9.92 2.37 2.72
C VAL A 30 -9.89 2.74 4.20
N ASP A 31 -10.92 2.40 4.95
CA ASP A 31 -11.00 2.76 6.37
C ASP A 31 -9.94 2.04 7.19
N GLU A 32 -9.75 0.76 6.96
CA GLU A 32 -8.72 -0.03 7.65
C GLU A 32 -7.33 0.51 7.38
N LEU A 33 -7.03 0.79 6.13
CA LEU A 33 -5.73 1.32 5.75
C LEU A 33 -5.50 2.70 6.35
N GLY A 34 -6.52 3.54 6.32
CA GLY A 34 -6.45 4.87 6.94
C GLY A 34 -6.15 4.79 8.43
N ASP A 35 -6.80 3.87 9.13
CA ASP A 35 -6.55 3.64 10.55
C ASP A 35 -5.11 3.17 10.80
N GLN A 36 -4.62 2.23 9.99
CA GLN A 36 -3.25 1.75 10.13
C GLN A 36 -2.23 2.87 9.89
N LEU A 37 -2.46 3.70 8.88
CA LEU A 37 -1.58 4.82 8.57
C LEU A 37 -1.61 5.92 9.64
N SER A 38 -2.65 5.95 10.46
CA SER A 38 -2.70 6.87 11.61
C SER A 38 -1.77 6.42 12.75
N ASN A 39 -1.46 5.13 12.81
CA ASN A 39 -0.64 4.55 13.86
C ASN A 39 0.75 4.13 13.36
N GLU A 40 0.88 3.85 12.08
CA GLU A 40 2.12 3.38 11.47
C GLU A 40 2.59 4.36 10.41
N THR A 41 3.89 4.56 10.32
CA THR A 41 4.48 5.43 9.30
C THR A 41 4.35 4.83 7.90
N VAL A 42 4.47 3.52 7.82
CA VAL A 42 4.51 2.78 6.56
C VAL A 42 3.62 1.56 6.67
N VAL A 43 2.82 1.29 5.64
CA VAL A 43 1.94 0.13 5.58
C VAL A 43 2.12 -0.59 4.25
N LYS A 44 2.18 -1.92 4.29
CA LYS A 44 2.32 -2.75 3.10
C LYS A 44 0.99 -3.40 2.75
N VAL A 45 0.58 -3.24 1.50
CA VAL A 45 -0.70 -3.73 0.98
C VAL A 45 -0.45 -4.76 -0.11
N LYS A 46 -1.17 -5.87 -0.08
CA LYS A 46 -1.12 -6.86 -1.15
C LYS A 46 -2.43 -6.85 -1.92
N PHE A 47 -2.32 -6.79 -3.25
CA PHE A 47 -3.48 -6.83 -4.13
C PHE A 47 -3.65 -8.24 -4.65
N LEU A 48 -4.68 -8.92 -4.16
CA LEU A 48 -4.97 -10.28 -4.56
C LEU A 48 -5.52 -10.30 -5.99
N ARG A 49 -5.48 -11.47 -6.62
CA ARG A 49 -5.91 -11.63 -8.00
C ARG A 49 -7.36 -11.12 -8.22
N ALA A 50 -8.23 -11.38 -7.26
CA ALA A 50 -9.63 -10.97 -7.36
C ALA A 50 -9.80 -9.45 -7.38
N ALA A 51 -8.87 -8.70 -6.79
CA ALA A 51 -8.89 -7.24 -6.79
C ALA A 51 -8.34 -6.66 -8.09
N ARG A 52 -7.37 -7.35 -8.68
CA ARG A 52 -6.67 -6.81 -9.86
C ARG A 52 -7.51 -6.85 -11.13
N GLY A 53 -8.28 -7.93 -11.35
CA GLY A 53 -9.11 -8.03 -12.54
C GLY A 53 -8.34 -7.68 -13.80
N GLU A 54 -8.79 -6.66 -14.52
CA GLU A 54 -8.13 -6.12 -15.70
C GLU A 54 -7.22 -4.93 -15.40
N THR A 55 -7.06 -4.60 -14.12
CA THR A 55 -6.29 -3.46 -13.66
C THR A 55 -4.90 -3.89 -13.20
N THR A 56 -3.96 -2.98 -13.20
CA THR A 56 -2.60 -3.25 -12.72
C THR A 56 -2.48 -2.91 -11.24
N THR A 57 -1.47 -3.53 -10.59
CA THR A 57 -1.14 -3.21 -9.21
C THR A 57 -0.79 -1.73 -9.06
N ASP A 58 -0.06 -1.17 -10.00
CA ASP A 58 0.34 0.23 -9.96
C ASP A 58 -0.87 1.16 -9.97
N ASP A 59 -1.84 0.91 -10.84
CA ASP A 59 -3.03 1.75 -10.92
C ASP A 59 -3.88 1.65 -9.65
N LEU A 60 -4.03 0.44 -9.12
CA LEU A 60 -4.78 0.25 -7.87
C LEU A 60 -4.08 0.92 -6.69
N ALA A 61 -2.75 0.83 -6.64
CA ALA A 61 -1.98 1.42 -5.55
C ALA A 61 -2.07 2.95 -5.58
N ASP A 62 -1.98 3.55 -6.76
CA ASP A 62 -2.14 5.01 -6.92
C ASP A 62 -3.52 5.47 -6.46
N ASP A 63 -4.56 4.77 -6.89
CA ASP A 63 -5.93 5.09 -6.52
C ASP A 63 -6.13 4.97 -5.00
N LEU A 64 -5.62 3.89 -4.42
CA LEU A 64 -5.74 3.66 -2.98
C LEU A 64 -5.00 4.74 -2.18
N ALA A 65 -3.80 5.09 -2.61
CA ALA A 65 -3.01 6.14 -1.97
C ALA A 65 -3.77 7.47 -1.95
N ASP A 66 -4.37 7.83 -3.08
CA ASP A 66 -5.19 9.05 -3.18
C ASP A 66 -6.36 9.02 -2.21
N ARG A 67 -7.06 7.90 -2.12
CA ARG A 67 -8.25 7.77 -1.28
C ARG A 67 -7.95 7.91 0.21
N VAL A 68 -6.77 7.47 0.64
CA VAL A 68 -6.40 7.54 2.07
C VAL A 68 -5.49 8.72 2.41
N GLY A 69 -5.21 9.58 1.43
CA GLY A 69 -4.34 10.74 1.65
C GLY A 69 -2.91 10.34 1.97
N ALA A 70 -2.43 9.28 1.34
CA ALA A 70 -1.07 8.77 1.53
C ALA A 70 -0.27 8.91 0.25
N GLU A 71 1.02 8.66 0.35
CA GLU A 71 1.91 8.62 -0.80
C GLU A 71 2.31 7.19 -1.09
N LEU A 72 2.35 6.83 -2.36
CA LEU A 72 2.84 5.55 -2.82
C LEU A 72 4.36 5.58 -2.79
N PHE A 73 4.97 4.75 -1.96
CA PHE A 73 6.42 4.67 -1.84
C PHE A 73 7.03 3.79 -2.92
N GLU A 74 6.48 2.56 -3.07
CA GLU A 74 6.91 1.65 -4.13
C GLU A 74 5.86 0.58 -4.36
N THR A 75 5.93 -0.05 -5.55
CA THR A 75 5.20 -1.27 -5.84
C THR A 75 6.22 -2.35 -6.17
N ARG A 76 5.90 -3.58 -5.79
CA ARG A 76 6.77 -4.72 -6.06
C ARG A 76 5.91 -5.97 -6.21
N GLY A 77 5.92 -6.56 -7.40
CA GLY A 77 5.01 -7.66 -7.69
C GLY A 77 3.58 -7.20 -7.52
N HIS A 78 2.86 -7.83 -6.61
CA HIS A 78 1.47 -7.48 -6.32
C HIS A 78 1.31 -6.76 -4.99
N THR A 79 2.37 -6.17 -4.48
CA THR A 79 2.35 -5.43 -3.23
C THR A 79 2.67 -3.96 -3.47
N ALA A 80 2.20 -3.12 -2.57
CA ALA A 80 2.51 -1.69 -2.56
C ALA A 80 2.83 -1.26 -1.14
N VAL A 81 3.71 -0.30 -1.01
CA VAL A 81 4.05 0.30 0.28
C VAL A 81 3.60 1.75 0.24
N LEU A 82 2.78 2.11 1.21
CA LEU A 82 2.23 3.46 1.33
C LEU A 82 2.72 4.10 2.63
N HIS A 83 2.86 5.42 2.61
CA HIS A 83 3.23 6.18 3.80
C HIS A 83 2.53 7.53 3.80
N ARG A 84 2.47 8.16 4.95
CA ARG A 84 1.97 9.52 5.11
C ARG A 84 3.06 10.50 5.47
#